data_142291236677892cecf4c8e0b3c808d1
#
_entry.id   142291236677892cecf4c8e0b3c808d1
#
_cell.length_a   1.000
_cell.length_b   1.000
_cell.length_c   1.000
_cell.angle_alpha   90.00
_cell.angle_beta   90.00
_cell.angle_gamma   90.00
#
_symmetry.space_group_name_H-M   'P 1'
#
loop_
_entity.id
_entity.type
_entity.pdbx_description
1 polymer ?
#
loop_
_entity_poly.entity_id
_entity_poly.type
_entity_poly.pdbx_seq_one_letter_code
_entity_poly.pdbx_strand_id
1 'polypeptide(L)'
;MTITRREMCILLPGLLPAAAALNAFAEPDSSLPSADYPFEKLSVQLLGHAEIRHVLKGKLATGEALEVHETTLPPGTAPHPPHRHVHSEMWFIREGTVELTVNGSSYHLGPGGVGFVHSNDEHGIKNVGDTAATYFLVAVGPGADA
;
A
#
# COMPACT_ATOMS: atom_id res chain seq x y z
N MET A 1 -49.99 -61.59 29.37
CA MET A 1 -50.15 -61.14 27.99
C MET A 1 -48.91 -60.36 27.64
N THR A 2 -47.94 -61.03 27.06
CA THR A 2 -46.56 -60.52 26.83
C THR A 2 -46.50 -59.96 25.41
N ILE A 3 -46.31 -58.66 25.29
CA ILE A 3 -46.12 -57.99 23.99
C ILE A 3 -44.66 -58.16 23.59
N THR A 4 -44.44 -58.86 22.46
CA THR A 4 -43.11 -59.12 21.92
C THR A 4 -42.60 -57.93 21.09
N ARG A 5 -41.29 -57.70 21.16
CA ARG A 5 -40.46 -56.61 20.59
C ARG A 5 -40.38 -56.57 19.03
N ARG A 6 -41.40 -56.98 18.28
CA ARG A 6 -41.23 -57.20 16.85
C ARG A 6 -42.17 -56.39 15.93
N GLU A 7 -42.95 -55.44 16.45
CA GLU A 7 -43.82 -54.67 15.57
C GLU A 7 -43.75 -53.17 15.85
N MET A 8 -42.61 -52.55 15.55
CA MET A 8 -42.51 -51.13 15.41
C MET A 8 -41.45 -50.71 14.40
N CYS A 9 -41.65 -51.19 13.16
CA CYS A 9 -41.05 -50.58 11.97
C CYS A 9 -42.09 -49.69 11.35
N ILE A 10 -42.31 -48.50 11.93
CA ILE A 10 -43.09 -47.45 11.28
C ILE A 10 -42.12 -46.55 10.51
N LEU A 11 -42.32 -46.56 9.20
CA LEU A 11 -41.72 -45.71 8.17
C LEU A 11 -41.60 -44.27 8.62
N LEU A 12 -40.39 -43.77 8.88
CA LEU A 12 -40.09 -42.37 8.86
C LEU A 12 -39.75 -41.99 7.40
N PRO A 13 -40.44 -41.04 6.78
CA PRO A 13 -40.01 -40.50 5.50
C PRO A 13 -38.69 -39.76 5.70
N GLY A 14 -37.68 -40.18 4.94
CA GLY A 14 -36.37 -39.56 4.97
C GLY A 14 -36.42 -38.08 4.61
N LEU A 15 -36.20 -37.22 5.58
CA LEU A 15 -35.79 -35.85 5.35
C LEU A 15 -34.31 -35.92 4.93
N LEU A 16 -34.09 -35.92 3.62
CA LEU A 16 -32.78 -35.59 3.06
C LEU A 16 -32.49 -34.13 3.45
N PRO A 17 -31.37 -33.84 4.14
CA PRO A 17 -30.95 -32.45 4.27
C PRO A 17 -30.58 -31.97 2.86
N ALA A 18 -31.36 -31.04 2.33
CA ALA A 18 -30.94 -30.24 1.21
C ALA A 18 -29.67 -29.50 1.67
N ALA A 19 -28.50 -30.03 1.29
CA ALA A 19 -27.24 -29.29 1.38
C ALA A 19 -27.42 -28.08 0.45
N ALA A 20 -27.82 -26.96 1.02
CA ALA A 20 -27.72 -25.67 0.36
C ALA A 20 -26.21 -25.48 0.10
N ALA A 21 -25.79 -25.70 -1.14
CA ALA A 21 -24.51 -25.25 -1.62
C ALA A 21 -24.54 -23.72 -1.50
N LEU A 22 -23.98 -23.19 -0.41
CA LEU A 22 -23.58 -21.81 -0.32
C LEU A 22 -22.52 -21.63 -1.40
N ASN A 23 -22.93 -21.21 -2.58
CA ASN A 23 -22.02 -20.58 -3.52
C ASN A 23 -21.51 -19.32 -2.80
N ALA A 24 -20.40 -19.46 -2.11
CA ALA A 24 -19.58 -18.33 -1.72
C ALA A 24 -19.16 -17.67 -3.04
N PHE A 25 -19.89 -16.66 -3.45
CA PHE A 25 -19.41 -15.74 -4.46
C PHE A 25 -18.14 -15.16 -3.85
N ALA A 26 -16.98 -15.57 -4.37
CA ALA A 26 -15.74 -14.91 -4.04
C ALA A 26 -15.94 -13.43 -4.39
N GLU A 27 -15.80 -12.55 -3.40
CA GLU A 27 -15.76 -11.13 -3.66
C GLU A 27 -14.69 -10.90 -4.74
N PRO A 28 -14.98 -10.03 -5.73
CA PRO A 28 -14.00 -9.75 -6.77
C PRO A 28 -12.71 -9.31 -6.10
N ASP A 29 -11.60 -9.92 -6.51
CA ASP A 29 -10.27 -9.53 -6.03
C ASP A 29 -10.05 -8.04 -6.34
N SER A 30 -10.09 -7.21 -5.30
CA SER A 30 -9.87 -5.76 -5.38
C SER A 30 -8.40 -5.39 -5.31
N SER A 31 -7.50 -6.37 -5.42
CA SER A 31 -6.06 -6.12 -5.41
C SER A 31 -5.60 -5.40 -6.68
N LEU A 32 -4.46 -4.71 -6.55
CA LEU A 32 -3.81 -4.04 -7.67
C LEU A 32 -3.47 -5.07 -8.77
N PRO A 33 -3.94 -4.87 -10.01
CA PRO A 33 -3.60 -5.73 -11.12
C PRO A 33 -2.18 -5.45 -11.63
N SER A 34 -1.61 -6.38 -12.37
CA SER A 34 -0.40 -6.09 -13.16
C SER A 34 -0.73 -5.08 -14.25
N ALA A 35 0.03 -3.98 -14.30
CA ALA A 35 -0.19 -2.88 -15.25
C ALA A 35 1.12 -2.15 -15.54
N ASP A 36 1.14 -1.38 -16.65
CA ASP A 36 2.16 -0.40 -16.98
C ASP A 36 1.67 1.02 -16.59
N TYR A 37 2.62 1.87 -16.23
CA TYR A 37 2.34 3.24 -15.80
C TYR A 37 3.23 4.22 -16.57
N PRO A 38 2.94 4.51 -17.85
CA PRO A 38 3.71 5.46 -18.66
C PRO A 38 3.73 6.84 -18.03
N PHE A 39 4.90 7.44 -17.90
CA PHE A 39 5.11 8.73 -17.24
C PHE A 39 4.15 9.83 -17.71
N GLU A 40 3.94 9.94 -19.00
CA GLU A 40 3.08 10.96 -19.64
C GLU A 40 1.57 10.77 -19.34
N LYS A 41 1.18 9.60 -18.80
CA LYS A 41 -0.20 9.30 -18.40
C LYS A 41 -0.45 9.45 -16.88
N LEU A 42 0.60 9.68 -16.09
CA LEU A 42 0.47 9.82 -14.65
C LEU A 42 -0.23 11.13 -14.29
N SER A 43 -1.19 11.05 -13.38
CA SER A 43 -1.85 12.26 -12.85
C SER A 43 -0.87 13.07 -12.01
N VAL A 44 -0.93 14.39 -12.16
CA VAL A 44 -0.07 15.35 -11.44
C VAL A 44 -0.88 16.06 -10.39
N GLN A 45 -0.34 16.12 -9.17
CA GLN A 45 -0.85 16.93 -8.06
C GLN A 45 0.25 17.86 -7.57
N LEU A 46 -0.11 19.12 -7.28
CA LEU A 46 0.79 20.05 -6.62
C LEU A 46 0.52 20.02 -5.11
N LEU A 47 1.57 19.82 -4.32
CA LEU A 47 1.55 19.91 -2.86
C LEU A 47 2.61 20.92 -2.41
N GLY A 48 2.18 22.14 -2.08
CA GLY A 48 3.09 23.26 -1.84
C GLY A 48 3.96 23.53 -3.07
N HIS A 49 5.28 23.30 -2.93
CA HIS A 49 6.24 23.42 -4.03
C HIS A 49 6.56 22.08 -4.71
N ALA A 50 6.05 20.97 -4.20
CA ALA A 50 6.26 19.66 -4.76
C ALA A 50 5.31 19.36 -5.91
N GLU A 51 5.82 18.74 -6.99
CA GLU A 51 5.02 18.12 -8.03
C GLU A 51 5.01 16.60 -7.75
N ILE A 52 3.82 16.04 -7.54
CA ILE A 52 3.61 14.62 -7.24
C ILE A 52 2.91 13.98 -8.43
N ARG A 53 3.50 12.90 -8.98
CA ARG A 53 2.91 12.04 -10.02
C ARG A 53 2.52 10.71 -9.41
N HIS A 54 1.21 10.50 -9.26
CA HIS A 54 0.69 9.25 -8.72
C HIS A 54 0.87 8.11 -9.71
N VAL A 55 1.54 7.03 -9.29
CA VAL A 55 1.78 5.83 -10.09
C VAL A 55 0.69 4.81 -9.80
N LEU A 56 0.62 4.34 -8.56
CA LEU A 56 -0.40 3.37 -8.13
C LEU A 56 -0.69 3.53 -6.65
N LYS A 57 -1.90 3.13 -6.25
CA LYS A 57 -2.36 3.13 -4.87
C LYS A 57 -3.44 2.08 -4.70
N GLY A 58 -3.31 1.24 -3.67
CA GLY A 58 -4.27 0.17 -3.40
C GLY A 58 -3.68 -0.96 -2.57
N LYS A 59 -4.22 -2.16 -2.70
CA LYS A 59 -3.76 -3.36 -1.98
C LYS A 59 -3.09 -4.36 -2.90
N LEU A 60 -2.07 -5.02 -2.39
CA LEU A 60 -1.48 -6.20 -3.02
C LEU A 60 -2.39 -7.41 -2.84
N ALA A 61 -2.23 -8.44 -3.67
CA ALA A 61 -2.97 -9.71 -3.54
C ALA A 61 -2.70 -10.42 -2.19
N THR A 62 -1.60 -10.10 -1.54
CA THR A 62 -1.21 -10.56 -0.19
C THR A 62 -1.84 -9.75 0.94
N GLY A 63 -2.54 -8.64 0.61
CA GLY A 63 -3.33 -7.84 1.53
C GLY A 63 -2.67 -6.55 2.03
N GLU A 64 -1.36 -6.35 1.80
CA GLU A 64 -0.68 -5.14 2.21
C GLU A 64 -1.13 -3.93 1.37
N ALA A 65 -1.30 -2.79 2.01
CA ALA A 65 -1.52 -1.53 1.34
C ALA A 65 -0.20 -1.03 0.72
N LEU A 66 -0.28 -0.47 -0.47
CA LEU A 66 0.84 0.06 -1.24
C LEU A 66 0.45 1.37 -1.90
N GLU A 67 1.33 2.36 -1.80
CA GLU A 67 1.30 3.57 -2.63
C GLU A 67 2.67 3.78 -3.29
N VAL A 68 2.66 4.19 -4.56
CA VAL A 68 3.86 4.59 -5.28
C VAL A 68 3.57 5.91 -5.99
N HIS A 69 4.45 6.88 -5.80
CA HIS A 69 4.43 8.12 -6.58
C HIS A 69 5.85 8.62 -6.87
N GLU A 70 6.00 9.41 -7.94
CA GLU A 70 7.20 10.19 -8.20
C GLU A 70 7.00 11.61 -7.67
N THR A 71 8.00 12.15 -6.99
CA THR A 71 7.99 13.53 -6.51
C THR A 71 9.15 14.31 -7.09
N THR A 72 8.87 15.54 -7.56
CA THR A 72 9.88 16.51 -7.95
C THR A 72 9.85 17.69 -7.00
N LEU A 73 11.01 18.04 -6.42
CA LEU A 73 11.19 19.16 -5.49
C LEU A 73 12.12 20.21 -6.07
N PRO A 74 11.72 21.50 -6.12
CA PRO A 74 12.63 22.58 -6.37
C PRO A 74 13.77 22.66 -5.34
N PRO A 75 14.91 23.32 -5.66
CA PRO A 75 16.01 23.51 -4.73
C PRO A 75 15.56 24.12 -3.39
N GLY A 76 16.09 23.59 -2.30
CA GLY A 76 15.85 24.07 -0.94
C GLY A 76 14.48 23.78 -0.35
N THR A 77 13.59 23.06 -1.07
CA THR A 77 12.20 22.78 -0.63
C THR A 77 12.03 21.37 -0.06
N ALA A 78 10.96 21.20 0.71
CA ALA A 78 10.45 19.94 1.22
C ALA A 78 8.95 19.85 0.90
N PRO A 79 8.37 18.66 0.72
CA PRO A 79 6.95 18.53 0.41
C PRO A 79 6.06 18.89 1.61
N HIS A 80 6.51 18.60 2.82
CA HIS A 80 5.86 18.86 4.11
C HIS A 80 6.89 18.83 5.24
N PRO A 81 6.51 19.32 6.45
CA PRO A 81 7.34 19.16 7.65
C PRO A 81 7.57 17.68 8.02
N PRO A 82 8.63 17.35 8.79
CA PRO A 82 8.84 16.01 9.32
C PRO A 82 7.59 15.50 10.08
N HIS A 83 7.30 14.21 9.94
CA HIS A 83 6.11 13.57 10.52
C HIS A 83 6.34 12.08 10.79
N ARG A 84 5.30 11.38 11.24
CA ARG A 84 5.28 9.93 11.52
C ARG A 84 4.01 9.29 10.98
N HIS A 85 4.12 8.05 10.55
CA HIS A 85 2.96 7.23 10.20
C HIS A 85 3.26 5.73 10.39
N VAL A 86 2.23 4.89 10.32
CA VAL A 86 2.37 3.45 10.62
C VAL A 86 2.92 2.62 9.47
N HIS A 87 2.85 3.07 8.23
CA HIS A 87 3.50 2.40 7.11
C HIS A 87 4.99 2.70 7.06
N SER A 88 5.76 1.84 6.40
CA SER A 88 7.17 2.09 6.09
C SER A 88 7.29 2.73 4.72
N GLU A 89 8.37 3.50 4.51
CA GLU A 89 8.61 4.18 3.24
C GLU A 89 10.02 3.92 2.71
N MET A 90 10.12 3.93 1.37
CA MET A 90 11.38 3.90 0.65
C MET A 90 11.43 5.00 -0.39
N TRP A 91 12.57 5.67 -0.49
CA TRP A 91 12.85 6.67 -1.53
C TRP A 91 13.94 6.16 -2.46
N PHE A 92 13.67 6.18 -3.75
CA PHE A 92 14.63 5.83 -4.80
C PHE A 92 14.98 7.11 -5.54
N ILE A 93 16.18 7.64 -5.31
CA ILE A 93 16.58 8.94 -5.86
C ILE A 93 16.96 8.77 -7.32
N ARG A 94 16.24 9.47 -8.20
CA ARG A 94 16.47 9.49 -9.63
C ARG A 94 17.42 10.60 -10.05
N GLU A 95 17.19 11.83 -9.53
CA GLU A 95 17.92 13.03 -9.89
C GLU A 95 18.07 13.96 -8.68
N GLY A 96 19.11 14.82 -8.70
CA GLY A 96 19.36 15.80 -7.66
C GLY A 96 19.96 15.23 -6.40
N THR A 97 19.97 16.01 -5.32
CA THR A 97 20.50 15.62 -4.01
C THR A 97 19.48 15.95 -2.93
N VAL A 98 19.11 14.95 -2.15
CA VAL A 98 18.17 15.12 -1.05
C VAL A 98 18.84 14.83 0.30
N GLU A 99 18.33 15.49 1.35
CA GLU A 99 18.57 15.12 2.73
C GLU A 99 17.34 14.38 3.25
N LEU A 100 17.53 13.14 3.68
CA LEU A 100 16.56 12.36 4.42
C LEU A 100 16.89 12.45 5.91
N THR A 101 15.97 12.98 6.72
CA THR A 101 16.10 12.99 8.18
C THR A 101 15.30 11.86 8.79
N VAL A 102 15.87 11.10 9.70
CA VAL A 102 15.20 10.02 10.45
C VAL A 102 15.58 10.12 11.92
N ASN A 103 14.61 10.32 12.79
CA ASN A 103 14.78 10.43 14.24
C ASN A 103 15.92 11.42 14.62
N GLY A 104 16.01 12.55 13.91
CA GLY A 104 17.02 13.58 14.14
C GLY A 104 18.38 13.32 13.50
N SER A 105 18.60 12.20 12.83
CA SER A 105 19.82 11.93 12.04
C SER A 105 19.59 12.30 10.58
N SER A 106 20.57 12.90 9.92
CA SER A 106 20.50 13.32 8.51
C SER A 106 21.35 12.43 7.61
N TYR A 107 20.82 12.07 6.46
CA TYR A 107 21.47 11.26 5.44
C TYR A 107 21.34 11.96 4.09
N HIS A 108 22.45 12.14 3.38
CA HIS A 108 22.46 12.73 2.04
C HIS A 108 22.44 11.62 0.99
N LEU A 109 21.48 11.71 0.06
CA LEU A 109 21.28 10.75 -1.01
C LEU A 109 21.30 11.47 -2.37
N GLY A 110 22.08 10.93 -3.31
CA GLY A 110 22.11 11.34 -4.70
C GLY A 110 21.51 10.27 -5.63
N PRO A 111 21.61 10.47 -6.95
CA PRO A 111 21.06 9.53 -7.95
C PRO A 111 21.53 8.09 -7.73
N GLY A 112 20.57 7.14 -7.76
CA GLY A 112 20.80 5.73 -7.44
C GLY A 112 20.80 5.41 -5.94
N GLY A 113 20.81 6.42 -5.06
CA GLY A 113 20.67 6.25 -3.62
C GLY A 113 19.28 5.77 -3.23
N VAL A 114 19.19 4.98 -2.14
CA VAL A 114 17.92 4.50 -1.58
C VAL A 114 17.87 4.87 -0.11
N GLY A 115 16.78 5.52 0.31
CA GLY A 115 16.43 5.75 1.71
C GLY A 115 15.37 4.75 2.15
N PHE A 116 15.41 4.35 3.42
CA PHE A 116 14.35 3.54 4.05
C PHE A 116 14.02 4.10 5.42
N VAL A 117 12.73 4.21 5.71
CA VAL A 117 12.21 4.61 7.01
C VAL A 117 11.27 3.55 7.54
N HIS A 118 11.54 3.09 8.74
CA HIS A 118 10.71 2.14 9.45
C HIS A 118 9.41 2.78 9.94
N SER A 119 8.35 1.97 10.06
CA SER A 119 7.07 2.36 10.68
C SER A 119 7.27 3.17 11.97
N ASN A 120 6.56 4.29 12.08
CA ASN A 120 6.55 5.21 13.22
C ASN A 120 7.87 5.98 13.51
N ASP A 121 8.90 5.84 12.71
CA ASP A 121 10.06 6.72 12.80
C ASP A 121 9.69 8.12 12.29
N GLU A 122 10.13 9.17 13.02
CA GLU A 122 9.98 10.55 12.55
C GLU A 122 10.91 10.80 11.39
N HIS A 123 10.38 11.29 10.30
CA HIS A 123 11.16 11.50 9.10
C HIS A 123 10.69 12.69 8.28
N GLY A 124 11.59 13.15 7.41
CA GLY A 124 11.34 14.18 6.41
C GLY A 124 12.36 14.11 5.31
N ILE A 125 12.01 14.61 4.13
CA ILE A 125 12.92 14.71 2.99
C ILE A 125 12.95 16.14 2.47
N LYS A 126 14.13 16.60 2.07
CA LYS A 126 14.35 17.95 1.55
C LYS A 126 15.33 17.91 0.39
N ASN A 127 15.08 18.67 -0.65
CA ASN A 127 16.08 18.91 -1.68
C ASN A 127 17.14 19.87 -1.14
N VAL A 128 18.37 19.41 -1.02
CA VAL A 128 19.52 20.19 -0.54
C VAL A 128 20.52 20.52 -1.66
N GLY A 129 20.21 20.11 -2.89
CA GLY A 129 20.97 20.48 -4.08
C GLY A 129 20.57 21.85 -4.63
N ASP A 130 21.25 22.27 -5.68
CA ASP A 130 21.04 23.52 -6.42
C ASP A 130 20.17 23.34 -7.68
N THR A 131 19.79 22.11 -7.99
CA THR A 131 18.87 21.72 -9.07
C THR A 131 17.64 21.02 -8.50
N ALA A 132 16.62 20.81 -9.32
CA ALA A 132 15.47 20.00 -8.93
C ALA A 132 15.91 18.58 -8.53
N ALA A 133 15.28 18.03 -7.51
CA ALA A 133 15.45 16.63 -7.12
C ALA A 133 14.19 15.84 -7.42
N THR A 134 14.37 14.65 -8.01
CA THR A 134 13.29 13.75 -8.36
C THR A 134 13.53 12.38 -7.75
N TYR A 135 12.52 11.82 -7.13
CA TYR A 135 12.59 10.50 -6.50
C TYR A 135 11.25 9.76 -6.59
N PHE A 136 11.30 8.44 -6.59
CA PHE A 136 10.13 7.63 -6.32
C PHE A 136 10.01 7.38 -4.82
N LEU A 137 8.79 7.51 -4.30
CA LEU A 137 8.41 7.06 -2.97
C LEU A 137 7.56 5.80 -3.11
N VAL A 138 7.89 4.80 -2.28
CA VAL A 138 7.12 3.58 -2.11
C VAL A 138 6.72 3.49 -0.64
N ALA A 139 5.43 3.64 -0.35
CA ALA A 139 4.84 3.42 0.96
C ALA A 139 4.21 2.04 1.02
N VAL A 140 4.51 1.25 2.06
CA VAL A 140 3.98 -0.10 2.21
C VAL A 140 3.59 -0.38 3.67
N GLY A 141 2.42 -0.98 3.83
CA GLY A 141 1.87 -1.33 5.14
C GLY A 141 0.58 -0.59 5.49
N PRO A 142 0.06 -0.73 6.72
CA PRO A 142 -1.22 -0.17 7.12
C PRO A 142 -1.31 1.34 6.86
N GLY A 143 -2.36 1.77 6.16
CA GLY A 143 -2.61 3.18 5.85
C GLY A 143 -1.82 3.75 4.67
N ALA A 144 -0.99 2.98 3.99
CA ALA A 144 -0.31 3.44 2.77
C ALA A 144 -1.29 3.75 1.63
N ASP A 145 -2.49 3.17 1.66
CA ASP A 145 -3.57 3.37 0.70
C ASP A 145 -4.68 4.35 1.19
N ALA A 146 -4.44 5.07 2.28
CA ALA A 146 -5.43 6.00 2.88
C ALA A 146 -5.52 7.36 2.16
#